data_86d8d8d2cb0a2385fe013a0c05380bf3
#
_entry.id   86d8d8d2cb0a2385fe013a0c05380bf3
#
_cell.length_a   1.000
_cell.length_b   1.000
_cell.length_c   1.000
_cell.angle_alpha   90.00
_cell.angle_beta   90.00
_cell.angle_gamma   90.00
#
_symmetry.space_group_name_H-M   'P 1'
#
loop_
_entity.id
_entity.type
_entity.pdbx_description
1 polymer ?
#
loop_
_entity_poly.entity_id
_entity_poly.type
_entity_poly.pdbx_seq_one_letter_code
_entity_poly.pdbx_strand_id
1 'polypeptide(L)'
;MGKPAKKRIRASRVFFVIYCAAMLWLLFCRSPGWIPGLDYEEQLRANINLVPLYTVKNYLQVVMKRTNDDVLLHCIINLGGNVLLFIPAGVLLPKIWPKQRNFFRFFATCAGIMFLVEVLQLFTLLGSFDIDDLILNLIGMTLGFIGYHLFRRKK
;
A
#
# COMPACT_ATOMS: atom_id res chain seq x y z
N MET A 1 30.38 -13.10 5.04
CA MET A 1 28.95 -13.43 5.33
C MET A 1 28.79 -14.95 5.31
N GLY A 2 28.46 -15.61 6.46
CA GLY A 2 28.38 -17.07 6.56
C GLY A 2 27.24 -17.66 5.73
N LYS A 3 27.35 -18.96 5.36
CA LYS A 3 26.33 -19.71 4.58
C LYS A 3 24.89 -19.50 5.05
N PRO A 4 24.56 -19.52 6.39
CA PRO A 4 23.18 -19.34 6.87
C PRO A 4 22.61 -17.94 6.61
N ALA A 5 23.43 -16.89 6.64
CA ALA A 5 22.97 -15.53 6.36
C ALA A 5 22.59 -15.32 4.87
N LYS A 6 23.37 -15.92 3.94
CA LYS A 6 23.06 -15.91 2.51
C LYS A 6 21.75 -16.65 2.20
N LYS A 7 21.50 -17.81 2.86
CA LYS A 7 20.24 -18.58 2.71
C LYS A 7 19.01 -17.79 3.18
N ARG A 8 19.13 -17.09 4.32
CA ARG A 8 18.03 -16.25 4.86
C ARG A 8 17.69 -15.06 3.95
N ILE A 9 18.70 -14.41 3.34
CA ILE A 9 18.45 -13.32 2.38
C ILE A 9 17.80 -13.85 1.11
N ARG A 10 18.23 -15.02 0.59
CA ARG A 10 17.63 -15.64 -0.57
C ARG A 10 16.14 -15.97 -0.34
N ALA A 11 15.81 -16.58 0.79
CA ALA A 11 14.43 -16.86 1.18
C ALA A 11 13.59 -15.58 1.27
N SER A 12 14.14 -14.50 1.86
CA SER A 12 13.43 -13.21 1.93
C SER A 12 13.20 -12.58 0.57
N ARG A 13 14.09 -12.77 -0.41
CA ARG A 13 13.90 -12.30 -1.81
C ARG A 13 12.79 -13.06 -2.51
N VAL A 14 12.75 -14.38 -2.37
CA VAL A 14 11.68 -15.21 -2.94
C VAL A 14 10.34 -14.80 -2.36
N PHE A 15 10.25 -14.68 -1.03
CA PHE A 15 9.03 -14.23 -0.38
C PHE A 15 8.62 -12.82 -0.85
N PHE A 16 9.56 -11.90 -1.02
CA PHE A 16 9.29 -10.55 -1.52
C PHE A 16 8.72 -10.56 -2.94
N VAL A 17 9.24 -11.41 -3.84
CA VAL A 17 8.71 -11.53 -5.21
C VAL A 17 7.28 -12.06 -5.19
N ILE A 18 7.00 -13.11 -4.41
CA ILE A 18 5.64 -13.65 -4.26
C ILE A 18 4.70 -12.59 -3.67
N TYR A 19 5.16 -11.88 -2.64
CA TYR A 19 4.41 -10.78 -2.04
C TYR A 19 4.10 -9.66 -3.05
N CYS A 20 5.09 -9.22 -3.84
CA CYS A 20 4.88 -8.20 -4.87
C CYS A 20 3.87 -8.67 -5.93
N ALA A 21 3.93 -9.92 -6.37
CA ALA A 21 2.97 -10.48 -7.32
C ALA A 21 1.54 -10.49 -6.74
N ALA A 22 1.39 -10.90 -5.47
CA ALA A 22 0.10 -10.87 -4.78
C ALA A 22 -0.43 -9.42 -4.61
N MET A 23 0.45 -8.48 -4.27
CA MET A 23 0.08 -7.06 -4.14
C MET A 23 -0.34 -6.46 -5.47
N LEU A 24 0.38 -6.73 -6.56
CA LEU A 24 -0.02 -6.27 -7.90
C LEU A 24 -1.39 -6.83 -8.29
N TRP A 25 -1.64 -8.12 -8.02
CA TRP A 25 -2.95 -8.70 -8.26
C TRP A 25 -4.05 -8.02 -7.43
N LEU A 26 -3.83 -7.80 -6.13
CA LEU A 26 -4.78 -7.12 -5.25
C LEU A 26 -5.06 -5.68 -5.69
N LEU A 27 -4.04 -4.94 -6.09
CA LEU A 27 -4.14 -3.52 -6.45
C LEU A 27 -4.81 -3.31 -7.82
N PHE A 28 -4.61 -4.21 -8.78
CA PHE A 28 -5.09 -4.03 -10.15
C PHE A 28 -6.26 -4.93 -10.55
N CYS A 29 -6.55 -6.00 -9.79
CA CYS A 29 -7.60 -6.96 -10.15
C CYS A 29 -8.81 -6.93 -9.20
N ARG A 30 -8.74 -6.15 -8.12
CA ARG A 30 -9.79 -6.16 -7.08
C ARG A 30 -10.95 -5.21 -7.35
N SER A 31 -10.68 -4.03 -7.85
CA SER A 31 -11.69 -2.97 -8.00
C SER A 31 -11.47 -2.24 -9.32
N PRO A 32 -12.31 -2.49 -10.34
CA PRO A 32 -12.26 -1.69 -11.55
C PRO A 32 -12.68 -0.25 -11.23
N GLY A 33 -11.89 0.71 -11.68
CA GLY A 33 -12.26 2.14 -11.65
C GLY A 33 -13.26 2.54 -12.73
N TRP A 34 -13.76 1.57 -13.50
CA TRP A 34 -14.68 1.80 -14.60
C TRP A 34 -16.10 2.17 -14.10
N ILE A 35 -16.61 3.33 -14.55
CA ILE A 35 -17.96 3.83 -14.27
C ILE A 35 -18.77 3.77 -15.57
N PRO A 36 -19.85 2.99 -15.66
CA PRO A 36 -20.65 2.89 -16.87
C PRO A 36 -21.24 4.24 -17.31
N GLY A 37 -21.18 4.52 -18.62
CA GLY A 37 -21.78 5.72 -19.20
C GLY A 37 -20.90 6.96 -19.28
N LEU A 38 -19.68 6.92 -18.71
CA LEU A 38 -18.71 8.00 -18.82
C LEU A 38 -17.72 7.73 -19.94
N ASP A 39 -17.28 8.78 -20.63
CA ASP A 39 -16.14 8.70 -21.55
C ASP A 39 -14.80 8.61 -20.79
N TYR A 40 -13.69 8.43 -21.52
CA TYR A 40 -12.38 8.23 -20.88
C TYR A 40 -11.91 9.43 -20.06
N GLU A 41 -12.14 10.66 -20.52
CA GLU A 41 -11.75 11.87 -19.80
C GLU A 41 -12.61 12.07 -18.53
N GLU A 42 -13.90 11.81 -18.63
CA GLU A 42 -14.83 11.84 -17.50
C GLU A 42 -14.46 10.77 -16.45
N GLN A 43 -14.08 9.55 -16.92
CA GLN A 43 -13.56 8.49 -16.06
C GLN A 43 -12.34 8.96 -15.26
N LEU A 44 -11.34 9.55 -15.94
CA LEU A 44 -10.14 10.04 -15.26
C LEU A 44 -10.49 11.10 -14.20
N ARG A 45 -11.37 12.05 -14.53
CA ARG A 45 -11.79 13.12 -13.59
C ARG A 45 -12.56 12.54 -12.38
N ALA A 46 -13.44 11.58 -12.61
CA ALA A 46 -14.24 10.94 -11.56
C ALA A 46 -13.40 10.06 -10.62
N ASN A 47 -12.28 9.51 -11.11
CA ASN A 47 -11.39 8.61 -10.37
C ASN A 47 -10.20 9.32 -9.71
N ILE A 48 -10.20 10.64 -9.58
CA ILE A 48 -9.13 11.40 -8.89
C ILE A 48 -9.65 11.96 -7.57
N ASN A 49 -9.03 11.57 -6.46
CA ASN A 49 -9.22 12.16 -5.15
C ASN A 49 -7.90 12.70 -4.59
N LEU A 50 -7.73 14.02 -4.64
CA LEU A 50 -6.55 14.72 -4.15
C LEU A 50 -6.77 15.40 -2.78
N VAL A 51 -7.95 15.24 -2.18
CA VAL A 51 -8.28 15.86 -0.89
C VAL A 51 -7.79 14.95 0.23
N PRO A 52 -6.71 15.32 0.96
CA PRO A 52 -6.19 14.48 2.04
C PRO A 52 -7.23 14.23 3.13
N LEU A 53 -7.27 12.99 3.60
CA LEU A 53 -8.17 12.51 4.65
C LEU A 53 -9.68 12.56 4.27
N TYR A 54 -10.02 12.78 3.00
CA TYR A 54 -11.41 12.78 2.56
C TYR A 54 -12.02 11.38 2.67
N THR A 55 -11.37 10.39 2.09
CA THR A 55 -11.79 8.98 2.15
C THR A 55 -11.77 8.44 3.57
N VAL A 56 -10.69 8.73 4.33
CA VAL A 56 -10.58 8.35 5.74
C VAL A 56 -11.69 8.96 6.58
N LYS A 57 -11.99 10.25 6.40
CA LYS A 57 -13.04 10.96 7.15
C LYS A 57 -14.43 10.39 6.83
N ASN A 58 -14.72 10.13 5.55
CA ASN A 58 -16.00 9.55 5.13
C ASN A 58 -16.18 8.15 5.73
N TYR A 59 -15.15 7.31 5.70
CA TYR A 59 -15.18 5.98 6.29
C TYR A 59 -15.35 6.03 7.82
N LEU A 60 -14.65 6.92 8.51
CA LEU A 60 -14.83 7.12 9.95
C LEU A 60 -16.25 7.56 10.29
N GLN A 61 -16.87 8.45 9.50
CA GLN A 61 -18.27 8.85 9.70
C GLN A 61 -19.23 7.67 9.55
N VAL A 62 -19.02 6.79 8.56
CA VAL A 62 -19.80 5.57 8.37
C VAL A 62 -19.67 4.64 9.58
N VAL A 63 -18.44 4.44 10.05
CA VAL A 63 -18.14 3.63 11.24
C VAL A 63 -18.86 4.20 12.48
N MET A 64 -18.80 5.50 12.68
CA MET A 64 -19.45 6.16 13.84
C MET A 64 -20.97 6.12 13.78
N LYS A 65 -21.56 6.21 12.59
CA LYS A 65 -23.02 6.20 12.40
C LYS A 65 -23.63 4.80 12.43
N ARG A 66 -22.82 3.74 12.42
CA ARG A 66 -23.24 2.32 12.38
C ARG A 66 -24.36 2.05 11.34
N THR A 67 -24.20 2.58 10.12
CA THR A 67 -25.28 2.65 9.14
C THR A 67 -25.66 1.28 8.53
N ASN A 68 -24.68 0.38 8.36
CA ASN A 68 -24.86 -0.98 7.84
C ASN A 68 -23.57 -1.78 8.10
N ASP A 69 -23.70 -3.03 8.54
CA ASP A 69 -22.56 -3.89 8.88
C ASP A 69 -21.67 -4.19 7.66
N ASP A 70 -22.25 -4.36 6.47
CA ASP A 70 -21.49 -4.61 5.24
C ASP A 70 -20.66 -3.40 4.83
N VAL A 71 -21.23 -2.20 4.93
CA VAL A 71 -20.51 -0.94 4.63
C VAL A 71 -19.43 -0.69 5.66
N LEU A 72 -19.71 -0.96 6.93
CA LEU A 72 -18.76 -0.87 8.02
C LEU A 72 -17.55 -1.79 7.79
N LEU A 73 -17.82 -3.06 7.46
CA LEU A 73 -16.78 -4.05 7.16
C LEU A 73 -15.93 -3.61 5.96
N HIS A 74 -16.55 -3.10 4.91
CA HIS A 74 -15.84 -2.56 3.74
C HIS A 74 -14.91 -1.41 4.12
N CYS A 75 -15.35 -0.45 4.92
CA CYS A 75 -14.54 0.66 5.39
C CYS A 75 -13.34 0.20 6.23
N ILE A 76 -13.55 -0.74 7.17
CA ILE A 76 -12.49 -1.29 8.01
C ILE A 76 -11.47 -2.07 7.18
N ILE A 77 -11.93 -2.89 6.23
CA ILE A 77 -11.05 -3.66 5.35
C ILE A 77 -10.23 -2.71 4.45
N ASN A 78 -10.82 -1.64 3.95
CA ASN A 78 -10.11 -0.68 3.11
C ASN A 78 -9.04 0.08 3.91
N LEU A 79 -9.42 0.73 5.01
CA LEU A 79 -8.48 1.48 5.85
C LEU A 79 -7.40 0.57 6.47
N GLY A 80 -7.82 -0.52 7.09
CA GLY A 80 -6.91 -1.47 7.73
C GLY A 80 -6.07 -2.25 6.71
N GLY A 81 -6.68 -2.62 5.60
CA GLY A 81 -6.02 -3.34 4.51
C GLY A 81 -4.86 -2.55 3.93
N ASN A 82 -5.06 -1.26 3.60
CA ASN A 82 -4.02 -0.41 3.06
C ASN A 82 -2.83 -0.25 4.03
N VAL A 83 -3.06 -0.22 5.33
CA VAL A 83 -1.97 -0.22 6.30
C VAL A 83 -1.33 -1.60 6.46
N LEU A 84 -2.12 -2.64 6.77
CA LEU A 84 -1.62 -3.96 7.14
C LEU A 84 -0.91 -4.68 6.01
N LEU A 85 -1.44 -4.58 4.79
CA LEU A 85 -0.88 -5.22 3.60
C LEU A 85 0.51 -4.68 3.25
N PHE A 86 0.84 -3.44 3.62
CA PHE A 86 2.12 -2.82 3.30
C PHE A 86 3.18 -2.93 4.41
N ILE A 87 2.83 -3.40 5.62
CA ILE A 87 3.82 -3.71 6.68
C ILE A 87 4.93 -4.67 6.20
N PRO A 88 4.63 -5.78 5.50
CA PRO A 88 5.66 -6.69 5.01
C PRO A 88 6.69 -6.03 4.09
N ALA A 89 6.29 -5.10 3.22
CA ALA A 89 7.22 -4.34 2.38
C ALA A 89 8.19 -3.53 3.24
N GLY A 90 7.67 -2.85 4.29
CA GLY A 90 8.48 -2.07 5.23
C GLY A 90 9.55 -2.90 5.95
N VAL A 91 9.26 -4.17 6.25
CA VAL A 91 10.22 -5.11 6.86
C VAL A 91 11.21 -5.67 5.84
N LEU A 92 10.73 -6.04 4.65
CA LEU A 92 11.51 -6.79 3.66
C LEU A 92 12.50 -5.90 2.90
N LEU A 93 12.13 -4.67 2.55
CA LEU A 93 12.97 -3.75 1.81
C LEU A 93 14.33 -3.49 2.51
N PRO A 94 14.40 -3.03 3.79
CA PRO A 94 15.67 -2.80 4.47
C PRO A 94 16.41 -4.09 4.82
N LYS A 95 15.71 -5.23 4.88
CA LYS A 95 16.32 -6.55 5.09
C LYS A 95 17.07 -7.04 3.86
N ILE A 96 16.48 -6.85 2.67
CA ILE A 96 17.02 -7.33 1.40
C ILE A 96 18.05 -6.38 0.81
N TRP A 97 17.76 -5.08 0.87
CA TRP A 97 18.62 -4.03 0.32
C TRP A 97 19.20 -3.13 1.43
N PRO A 98 20.47 -3.27 1.76
CA PRO A 98 21.10 -2.47 2.83
C PRO A 98 20.99 -0.95 2.64
N LYS A 99 20.91 -0.49 1.39
CA LYS A 99 20.73 0.95 1.07
C LYS A 99 19.38 1.49 1.58
N GLN A 100 18.36 0.63 1.69
CA GLN A 100 17.02 0.98 2.20
C GLN A 100 16.94 1.02 3.74
N ARG A 101 18.05 0.85 4.45
CA ARG A 101 18.12 1.03 5.92
C ARG A 101 18.16 2.49 6.34
N ASN A 102 18.50 3.40 5.44
CA ASN A 102 18.36 4.84 5.64
C ASN A 102 16.87 5.22 5.43
N PHE A 103 16.27 5.89 6.44
CA PHE A 103 14.86 6.22 6.43
C PHE A 103 14.45 7.10 5.24
N PHE A 104 15.20 8.16 4.96
CA PHE A 104 14.85 9.08 3.86
C PHE A 104 14.88 8.39 2.50
N ARG A 105 15.91 7.54 2.27
CA ARG A 105 15.97 6.77 1.02
C ARG A 105 14.86 5.75 0.91
N PHE A 106 14.55 5.05 2.01
CA PHE A 106 13.45 4.11 2.09
C PHE A 106 12.13 4.81 1.79
N PHE A 107 11.84 5.90 2.50
CA PHE A 107 10.59 6.64 2.35
C PHE A 107 10.42 7.22 0.94
N ALA A 108 11.46 7.85 0.38
CA ALA A 108 11.42 8.37 -0.99
C ALA A 108 11.19 7.26 -2.04
N THR A 109 11.84 6.09 -1.86
CA THR A 109 11.62 4.94 -2.75
C THR A 109 10.17 4.43 -2.65
N CYS A 110 9.64 4.25 -1.44
CA CYS A 110 8.29 3.80 -1.21
C CYS A 110 7.26 4.79 -1.76
N ALA A 111 7.43 6.09 -1.48
CA ALA A 111 6.55 7.14 -1.97
C ALA A 111 6.53 7.19 -3.51
N GLY A 112 7.70 7.10 -4.15
CA GLY A 112 7.79 7.08 -5.62
C GLY A 112 7.12 5.85 -6.24
N ILE A 113 7.29 4.66 -5.65
CA ILE A 113 6.65 3.43 -6.14
C ILE A 113 5.13 3.53 -5.95
N MET A 114 4.66 3.96 -4.79
CA MET A 114 3.21 4.05 -4.53
C MET A 114 2.56 5.12 -5.41
N PHE A 115 3.19 6.28 -5.58
CA PHE A 115 2.72 7.30 -6.51
C PHE A 115 2.60 6.75 -7.95
N LEU A 116 3.59 5.98 -8.41
CA LEU A 116 3.53 5.35 -9.73
C LEU A 116 2.39 4.34 -9.83
N VAL A 117 2.13 3.56 -8.77
CA VAL A 117 1.00 2.61 -8.73
C VAL A 117 -0.33 3.36 -8.87
N GLU A 118 -0.54 4.43 -8.09
CA GLU A 118 -1.77 5.26 -8.16
C GLU A 118 -1.97 5.86 -9.57
N VAL A 119 -0.89 6.38 -10.17
CA VAL A 119 -0.92 6.89 -11.55
C VAL A 119 -1.30 5.79 -12.55
N LEU A 120 -0.71 4.60 -12.42
CA LEU A 120 -1.03 3.47 -13.30
C LEU A 120 -2.48 2.99 -13.11
N GLN A 121 -2.99 2.93 -11.88
CA GLN A 121 -4.38 2.57 -11.60
C GLN A 121 -5.36 3.54 -12.26
N LEU A 122 -5.09 4.84 -12.17
CA LEU A 122 -5.89 5.87 -12.81
C LEU A 122 -5.94 5.71 -14.34
N PHE A 123 -4.77 5.67 -14.99
CA PHE A 123 -4.72 5.62 -16.46
C PHE A 123 -5.18 4.29 -17.06
N THR A 124 -5.06 3.19 -16.32
CA THR A 124 -5.57 1.88 -16.76
C THR A 124 -7.04 1.67 -16.41
N LEU A 125 -7.67 2.58 -15.63
CA LEU A 125 -9.02 2.44 -15.07
C LEU A 125 -9.20 1.13 -14.26
N LEU A 126 -8.11 0.62 -13.71
CA LEU A 126 -8.11 -0.55 -12.82
C LEU A 126 -8.15 -0.17 -11.34
N GLY A 127 -8.40 1.10 -11.06
CA GLY A 127 -8.54 1.71 -9.75
C GLY A 127 -8.72 3.22 -9.87
N SER A 128 -8.65 3.92 -8.74
CA SER A 128 -8.70 5.38 -8.64
C SER A 128 -7.38 5.91 -8.10
N PHE A 129 -7.03 7.13 -8.45
CA PHE A 129 -5.94 7.86 -7.79
C PHE A 129 -6.46 8.45 -6.49
N ASP A 130 -6.08 7.88 -5.35
CA ASP A 130 -6.48 8.36 -4.03
C ASP A 130 -5.26 8.69 -3.16
N ILE A 131 -5.14 9.96 -2.77
CA ILE A 131 -4.06 10.41 -1.90
C ILE A 131 -4.09 9.75 -0.51
N ASP A 132 -5.27 9.36 -0.03
CA ASP A 132 -5.41 8.68 1.25
C ASP A 132 -4.86 7.25 1.20
N ASP A 133 -5.05 6.54 0.09
CA ASP A 133 -4.49 5.21 -0.11
C ASP A 133 -2.96 5.29 -0.14
N LEU A 134 -2.39 6.29 -0.82
CA LEU A 134 -0.95 6.55 -0.80
C LEU A 134 -0.44 6.80 0.63
N ILE A 135 -1.13 7.63 1.41
CA ILE A 135 -0.76 7.95 2.80
C ILE A 135 -0.83 6.68 3.67
N LEU A 136 -1.92 5.91 3.61
CA LEU A 136 -2.13 4.71 4.41
C LEU A 136 -1.10 3.62 4.08
N ASN A 137 -0.78 3.43 2.80
CA ASN A 137 0.23 2.49 2.34
C ASN A 137 1.62 2.87 2.87
N LEU A 138 1.98 4.17 2.83
CA LEU A 138 3.22 4.67 3.40
C LEU A 138 3.30 4.54 4.92
N ILE A 139 2.18 4.73 5.63
CA ILE A 139 2.09 4.46 7.08
C ILE A 139 2.40 2.98 7.35
N GLY A 140 1.76 2.06 6.62
CA GLY A 140 2.02 0.63 6.75
C GLY A 140 3.48 0.26 6.53
N MET A 141 4.08 0.76 5.44
CA MET A 141 5.50 0.55 5.15
C MET A 141 6.40 1.13 6.26
N THR A 142 6.08 2.31 6.78
CA THR A 142 6.86 2.97 7.86
C THR A 142 6.78 2.15 9.15
N LEU A 143 5.61 1.64 9.53
CA LEU A 143 5.46 0.73 10.67
C LEU A 143 6.31 -0.53 10.51
N GLY A 144 6.32 -1.13 9.33
CA GLY A 144 7.18 -2.27 9.00
C GLY A 144 8.67 -1.94 9.11
N PHE A 145 9.08 -0.76 8.62
CA PHE A 145 10.46 -0.27 8.74
C PHE A 145 10.90 -0.10 10.19
N ILE A 146 10.06 0.52 11.03
CA ILE A 146 10.31 0.67 12.46
C ILE A 146 10.44 -0.72 13.11
N GLY A 147 9.51 -1.63 12.83
CA GLY A 147 9.57 -3.02 13.31
C GLY A 147 10.89 -3.70 12.94
N TYR A 148 11.34 -3.60 11.67
CA TYR A 148 12.61 -4.16 11.25
C TYR A 148 13.79 -3.64 12.09
N HIS A 149 13.87 -2.35 12.39
CA HIS A 149 14.96 -1.75 13.15
C HIS A 149 14.92 -2.14 14.63
N LEU A 150 13.73 -2.21 15.24
CA LEU A 150 13.56 -2.65 16.64
C LEU A 150 14.02 -4.10 16.83
N PHE A 151 13.60 -5.02 15.94
CA PHE A 151 13.99 -6.44 16.04
C PHE A 151 15.44 -6.69 15.66
N ARG A 152 16.05 -5.82 14.84
CA ARG A 152 17.48 -5.93 14.50
C ARG A 152 18.39 -5.50 15.65
N ARG A 153 18.00 -4.53 16.47
CA ARG A 153 18.79 -4.04 17.62
C ARG A 153 18.89 -5.07 18.73
N LYS A 154 17.95 -6.03 18.80
CA LYS A 154 17.92 -7.08 19.84
C LYS A 154 18.79 -8.30 19.52
N LYS A 155 19.51 -8.31 18.40
CA LYS A 155 20.46 -9.35 17.98
C LYS A 155 21.87 -8.79 17.87
#